data_de84f9f625c75e11526a0a001bfe89c1
#
_entry.id   de84f9f625c75e11526a0a001bfe89c1
#
_cell.length_a   1.000
_cell.length_b   1.000
_cell.length_c   1.000
_cell.angle_alpha   90.00
_cell.angle_beta   90.00
_cell.angle_gamma   90.00
#
_symmetry.space_group_name_H-M   'P 1'
#
loop_
_entity.id
_entity.type
_entity.pdbx_description
1 polymer ?
#
loop_
_entity_poly.entity_id
_entity_poly.type
_entity_poly.pdbx_seq_one_letter_code
_entity_poly.pdbx_strand_id
1 'polypeptide(L)'
;MMEMKPFENSKKIAFDLFYVQMVWTLWYVSFLFVVQFMMLLLPDFIKLNVSDAESPASMYFMNFGLTASKTYMLVIGIISSYAFLKHYIHQGVTRKDYFVGSTIAVILLSILLPILMWILSGVQYLILGWAGIPRQESVVIGYEMFSLMPFIIFTLQFLVYYLAGWMVSMSFYRFGFFGGMLSIPVGLAGLILLDMVWGGRDAEKLLSDWLPIYPIELTTTTAMLTSLVLAAVFILLHRLISRNIVIKIK
;
A
#
# COMPACT_ATOMS: atom_id res chain seq x y z
N MET A 1 7.11 -39.59 4.63
CA MET A 1 6.79 -38.19 5.03
C MET A 1 8.05 -37.37 4.82
N MET A 2 8.18 -36.64 3.71
CA MET A 2 9.37 -35.81 3.46
C MET A 2 9.35 -34.63 4.43
N GLU A 3 10.27 -34.57 5.38
CA GLU A 3 10.55 -33.35 6.14
C GLU A 3 11.12 -32.30 5.19
N MET A 4 10.26 -31.48 4.65
CA MET A 4 10.70 -30.32 3.89
C MET A 4 11.39 -29.33 4.84
N LYS A 5 12.58 -28.85 4.46
CA LYS A 5 13.34 -27.88 5.24
C LYS A 5 12.49 -26.63 5.49
N PRO A 6 12.46 -26.06 6.71
CA PRO A 6 11.57 -24.93 7.08
C PRO A 6 11.58 -23.75 6.10
N PHE A 7 12.75 -23.46 5.52
CA PHE A 7 12.91 -22.34 4.57
C PHE A 7 12.25 -22.59 3.20
N GLU A 8 12.06 -23.84 2.81
CA GLU A 8 11.44 -24.24 1.55
C GLU A 8 9.92 -24.01 1.58
N ASN A 9 9.30 -24.24 2.75
CA ASN A 9 7.89 -23.95 2.97
C ASN A 9 7.60 -22.44 2.95
N SER A 10 8.45 -21.62 3.57
CA SER A 10 8.29 -20.15 3.56
C SER A 10 8.36 -19.58 2.15
N LYS A 11 9.22 -20.11 1.27
CA LYS A 11 9.31 -19.67 -0.14
C LYS A 11 8.05 -20.01 -0.94
N LYS A 12 7.51 -21.23 -0.77
CA LYS A 12 6.24 -21.62 -1.43
C LYS A 12 5.10 -20.72 -1.01
N ILE A 13 4.96 -20.46 0.29
CA ILE A 13 3.94 -19.58 0.83
C ILE A 13 4.10 -18.15 0.27
N ALA A 14 5.35 -17.65 0.22
CA ALA A 14 5.63 -16.33 -0.33
C ALA A 14 5.19 -16.22 -1.79
N PHE A 15 5.50 -17.24 -2.59
CA PHE A 15 5.13 -17.27 -4.01
C PHE A 15 3.62 -17.39 -4.21
N ASP A 16 2.95 -18.28 -3.48
CA ASP A 16 1.50 -18.49 -3.59
C ASP A 16 0.73 -17.22 -3.19
N LEU A 17 1.09 -16.60 -2.05
CA LEU A 17 0.49 -15.36 -1.59
C LEU A 17 0.74 -14.21 -2.57
N PHE A 18 1.97 -14.07 -3.03
CA PHE A 18 2.33 -13.06 -4.01
C PHE A 18 1.55 -13.24 -5.31
N TYR A 19 1.43 -14.47 -5.83
CA TYR A 19 0.71 -14.74 -7.07
C TYR A 19 -0.77 -14.35 -6.97
N VAL A 20 -1.45 -14.76 -5.91
CA VAL A 20 -2.87 -14.41 -5.70
C VAL A 20 -3.06 -12.90 -5.60
N GLN A 21 -2.23 -12.23 -4.79
CA GLN A 21 -2.31 -10.78 -4.61
C GLN A 21 -1.89 -10.01 -5.87
N MET A 22 -0.93 -10.53 -6.65
CA MET A 22 -0.53 -9.98 -7.94
C MET A 22 -1.70 -9.97 -8.92
N VAL A 23 -2.46 -11.08 -9.03
CA VAL A 23 -3.64 -11.13 -9.90
C VAL A 23 -4.67 -10.08 -9.50
N TRP A 24 -4.95 -9.92 -8.20
CA TRP A 24 -5.85 -8.87 -7.71
C TRP A 24 -5.33 -7.47 -8.01
N THR A 25 -4.03 -7.26 -7.86
CA THR A 25 -3.37 -5.99 -8.16
C THR A 25 -3.45 -5.64 -9.64
N LEU A 26 -3.28 -6.61 -10.53
CA LEU A 26 -3.42 -6.40 -11.98
C LEU A 26 -4.84 -5.96 -12.34
N TRP A 27 -5.86 -6.61 -11.80
CA TRP A 27 -7.26 -6.20 -12.00
C TRP A 27 -7.53 -4.80 -11.47
N TYR A 28 -7.05 -4.51 -10.25
CA TYR A 28 -7.20 -3.21 -9.61
C TYR A 28 -6.56 -2.10 -10.45
N VAL A 29 -5.30 -2.26 -10.84
CA VAL A 29 -4.55 -1.24 -11.59
C VAL A 29 -5.15 -1.03 -12.97
N SER A 30 -5.58 -2.11 -13.66
CA SER A 30 -6.26 -2.02 -14.95
C SER A 30 -7.58 -1.26 -14.84
N PHE A 31 -8.39 -1.58 -13.82
CA PHE A 31 -9.64 -0.86 -13.56
C PHE A 31 -9.40 0.63 -13.29
N LEU A 32 -8.43 0.94 -12.44
CA LEU A 32 -8.09 2.33 -12.10
C LEU A 32 -7.62 3.12 -13.34
N PHE A 33 -6.85 2.48 -14.22
CA PHE A 33 -6.38 3.07 -15.46
C PHE A 33 -7.54 3.38 -16.42
N VAL A 34 -8.49 2.46 -16.56
CA VAL A 34 -9.71 2.69 -17.35
C VAL A 34 -10.53 3.85 -16.80
N VAL A 35 -10.71 3.92 -15.48
CA VAL A 35 -11.43 5.03 -14.81
C VAL A 35 -10.77 6.36 -15.11
N GLN A 36 -9.45 6.46 -15.00
CA GLN A 36 -8.74 7.70 -15.33
C GLN A 36 -8.91 8.11 -16.80
N PHE A 37 -8.80 7.14 -17.73
CA PHE A 37 -9.02 7.43 -19.15
C PHE A 37 -10.47 7.86 -19.44
N MET A 38 -11.45 7.29 -18.77
CA MET A 38 -12.84 7.74 -18.89
C MET A 38 -13.00 9.16 -18.39
N MET A 39 -12.37 9.54 -17.28
CA MET A 39 -12.37 10.91 -16.77
C MET A 39 -11.72 11.89 -17.75
N LEU A 40 -10.66 11.49 -18.43
CA LEU A 40 -9.94 12.30 -19.40
C LEU A 40 -10.73 12.50 -20.70
N LEU A 41 -11.45 11.46 -21.16
CA LEU A 41 -12.21 11.51 -22.41
C LEU A 41 -13.61 12.12 -22.26
N LEU A 42 -14.19 12.10 -21.06
CA LEU A 42 -15.54 12.55 -20.77
C LEU A 42 -15.56 13.65 -19.66
N PRO A 43 -14.85 14.76 -19.86
CA PRO A 43 -14.75 15.82 -18.83
C PRO A 43 -16.11 16.44 -18.50
N ASP A 44 -17.06 16.49 -19.45
CA ASP A 44 -18.39 17.06 -19.26
C ASP A 44 -19.36 16.16 -18.47
N PHE A 45 -19.12 14.86 -18.45
CA PHE A 45 -19.92 13.90 -17.68
C PHE A 45 -19.56 13.90 -16.19
N ILE A 46 -18.32 14.21 -15.87
CA ILE A 46 -17.79 14.22 -14.50
C ILE A 46 -17.45 15.65 -14.13
N LYS A 47 -18.43 16.53 -14.09
CA LYS A 47 -18.35 17.82 -13.39
C LYS A 47 -18.35 17.55 -11.88
N LEU A 48 -17.31 16.87 -11.40
CA LEU A 48 -16.95 16.99 -10.00
C LEU A 48 -16.58 18.46 -9.80
N ASN A 49 -17.31 19.18 -8.96
CA ASN A 49 -16.98 20.51 -8.47
C ASN A 49 -15.65 20.45 -7.69
N VAL A 50 -14.57 20.15 -8.39
CA VAL A 50 -13.22 20.27 -7.86
C VAL A 50 -12.80 21.69 -8.23
N SER A 51 -12.91 22.57 -7.25
CA SER A 51 -12.35 23.92 -7.29
C SER A 51 -10.94 23.88 -7.88
N ASP A 52 -10.69 24.70 -8.88
CA ASP A 52 -9.48 25.28 -9.48
C ASP A 52 -8.08 24.64 -9.30
N ALA A 53 -7.95 23.56 -8.53
CA ALA A 53 -6.75 22.78 -8.36
C ALA A 53 -6.83 21.53 -9.24
N GLU A 54 -6.00 21.46 -10.25
CA GLU A 54 -5.61 20.29 -11.05
C GLU A 54 -6.69 19.21 -11.19
N SER A 55 -7.47 19.28 -12.28
CA SER A 55 -8.49 18.26 -12.53
C SER A 55 -7.82 16.86 -12.52
N PRO A 56 -8.42 15.83 -11.89
CA PRO A 56 -7.87 14.46 -11.88
C PRO A 56 -7.56 13.92 -13.29
N ALA A 57 -8.23 14.48 -14.30
CA ALA A 57 -8.04 14.17 -15.71
C ALA A 57 -6.70 14.68 -16.26
N SER A 58 -6.13 15.75 -15.71
CA SER A 58 -4.85 16.32 -16.16
C SER A 58 -3.63 15.66 -15.53
N MET A 59 -3.79 14.88 -14.45
CA MET A 59 -2.70 14.22 -13.75
C MET A 59 -2.23 12.98 -14.49
N TYR A 60 -0.91 12.70 -14.40
CA TYR A 60 -0.41 11.38 -14.80
C TYR A 60 -0.96 10.27 -13.91
N PHE A 61 -1.08 9.05 -14.47
CA PHE A 61 -1.63 7.90 -13.77
C PHE A 61 -0.96 7.63 -12.43
N MET A 62 0.33 7.86 -12.33
CA MET A 62 1.10 7.67 -11.10
C MET A 62 0.62 8.59 -9.97
N ASN A 63 0.33 9.88 -10.25
CA ASN A 63 -0.22 10.82 -9.28
C ASN A 63 -1.67 10.51 -8.94
N PHE A 64 -2.49 10.26 -9.97
CA PHE A 64 -3.89 9.92 -9.82
C PHE A 64 -4.09 8.66 -8.96
N GLY A 65 -3.29 7.63 -9.22
CA GLY A 65 -3.40 6.34 -8.55
C GLY A 65 -2.83 6.29 -7.14
N LEU A 66 -2.05 7.29 -6.70
CA LEU A 66 -1.31 7.21 -5.44
C LEU A 66 -2.20 6.99 -4.22
N THR A 67 -3.16 7.88 -3.99
CA THR A 67 -4.06 7.82 -2.82
C THR A 67 -4.94 6.58 -2.85
N ALA A 68 -5.48 6.24 -4.02
CA ALA A 68 -6.27 5.03 -4.20
C ALA A 68 -5.43 3.76 -3.93
N SER A 69 -4.17 3.73 -4.36
CA SER A 69 -3.28 2.59 -4.16
C SER A 69 -2.81 2.44 -2.71
N LYS A 70 -2.62 3.53 -1.97
CA LYS A 70 -2.42 3.48 -0.51
C LYS A 70 -3.59 2.77 0.18
N THR A 71 -4.82 3.19 -0.12
CA THR A 71 -6.03 2.57 0.41
C THR A 71 -6.16 1.10 0.00
N TYR A 72 -5.89 0.78 -1.26
CA TYR A 72 -5.86 -0.59 -1.76
C TYR A 72 -4.89 -1.46 -0.97
N MET A 73 -3.65 -1.02 -0.75
CA MET A 73 -2.65 -1.77 0.00
C MET A 73 -3.06 -1.99 1.46
N LEU A 74 -3.70 -1.01 2.09
CA LEU A 74 -4.27 -1.16 3.43
C LEU A 74 -5.35 -2.25 3.46
N VAL A 75 -6.28 -2.24 2.50
CA VAL A 75 -7.37 -3.22 2.40
C VAL A 75 -6.84 -4.62 2.15
N ILE A 76 -5.91 -4.79 1.20
CA ILE A 76 -5.26 -6.09 0.94
C ILE A 76 -4.51 -6.59 2.17
N GLY A 77 -3.85 -5.70 2.91
CA GLY A 77 -3.22 -6.04 4.19
C GLY A 77 -4.23 -6.61 5.20
N ILE A 78 -5.41 -6.00 5.34
CA ILE A 78 -6.49 -6.49 6.21
C ILE A 78 -6.96 -7.87 5.75
N ILE A 79 -7.24 -8.04 4.47
CA ILE A 79 -7.74 -9.30 3.90
C ILE A 79 -6.71 -10.42 4.06
N SER A 80 -5.43 -10.11 3.91
CA SER A 80 -4.33 -11.08 3.92
C SER A 80 -4.30 -11.94 5.19
N SER A 81 -4.50 -11.34 6.37
CA SER A 81 -4.55 -12.09 7.62
C SER A 81 -5.77 -12.98 7.73
N TYR A 82 -6.94 -12.40 7.44
CA TYR A 82 -8.20 -13.08 7.68
C TYR A 82 -8.40 -14.28 6.73
N ALA A 83 -8.12 -14.07 5.45
CA ALA A 83 -8.35 -15.09 4.43
C ALA A 83 -7.27 -16.18 4.41
N PHE A 84 -6.00 -15.78 4.52
CA PHE A 84 -4.89 -16.70 4.26
C PHE A 84 -4.34 -17.39 5.50
N LEU A 85 -4.29 -16.73 6.66
CA LEU A 85 -3.75 -17.34 7.88
C LEU A 85 -4.45 -18.66 8.22
N LYS A 86 -5.79 -18.65 8.23
CA LYS A 86 -6.60 -19.84 8.52
C LYS A 86 -6.34 -20.94 7.50
N HIS A 87 -6.30 -20.59 6.22
CA HIS A 87 -6.08 -21.55 5.11
C HIS A 87 -4.75 -22.28 5.27
N TYR A 88 -3.63 -21.56 5.44
CA TYR A 88 -2.31 -22.18 5.54
C TYR A 88 -2.10 -22.99 6.82
N ILE A 89 -2.70 -22.56 7.94
CA ILE A 89 -2.59 -23.31 9.18
C ILE A 89 -3.35 -24.64 9.09
N HIS A 90 -4.50 -24.69 8.45
CA HIS A 90 -5.21 -25.95 8.19
C HIS A 90 -4.39 -26.91 7.32
N GLN A 91 -3.48 -26.43 6.50
CA GLN A 91 -2.55 -27.21 5.69
C GLN A 91 -1.29 -27.65 6.47
N GLY A 92 -1.21 -27.37 7.78
CA GLY A 92 -0.08 -27.77 8.61
C GLY A 92 1.15 -26.86 8.53
N VAL A 93 1.01 -25.67 7.95
CA VAL A 93 2.08 -24.67 7.88
C VAL A 93 2.39 -24.09 9.25
N THR A 94 3.69 -23.97 9.60
CA THR A 94 4.07 -23.35 10.87
C THR A 94 3.79 -21.83 10.85
N ARG A 95 3.48 -21.26 12.01
CA ARG A 95 3.27 -19.81 12.15
C ARG A 95 4.48 -18.99 11.72
N LYS A 96 5.69 -19.55 11.96
CA LYS A 96 6.95 -18.91 11.56
C LYS A 96 7.09 -18.87 10.05
N ASP A 97 6.79 -19.98 9.36
CA ASP A 97 6.90 -20.07 7.91
C ASP A 97 5.87 -19.16 7.22
N TYR A 98 4.63 -19.12 7.75
CA TYR A 98 3.61 -18.19 7.28
C TYR A 98 4.04 -16.74 7.45
N PHE A 99 4.56 -16.35 8.63
CA PHE A 99 5.02 -14.98 8.87
C PHE A 99 6.15 -14.57 7.91
N VAL A 100 7.16 -15.40 7.74
CA VAL A 100 8.29 -15.13 6.84
C VAL A 100 7.81 -15.07 5.38
N GLY A 101 7.01 -16.06 4.96
CA GLY A 101 6.46 -16.11 3.61
C GLY A 101 5.59 -14.89 3.28
N SER A 102 4.69 -14.52 4.20
CA SER A 102 3.84 -13.33 4.03
C SER A 102 4.65 -12.05 3.99
N THR A 103 5.68 -11.89 4.83
CA THR A 103 6.54 -10.69 4.80
C THR A 103 7.25 -10.55 3.47
N ILE A 104 7.76 -11.64 2.89
CA ILE A 104 8.38 -11.63 1.56
C ILE A 104 7.35 -11.25 0.49
N ALA A 105 6.16 -11.83 0.53
CA ALA A 105 5.09 -11.53 -0.42
C ALA A 105 4.70 -10.04 -0.39
N VAL A 106 4.59 -9.45 0.80
CA VAL A 106 4.29 -8.02 0.99
C VAL A 106 5.36 -7.12 0.37
N ILE A 107 6.63 -7.41 0.61
CA ILE A 107 7.74 -6.65 0.04
C ILE A 107 7.69 -6.71 -1.49
N LEU A 108 7.50 -7.90 -2.07
CA LEU A 108 7.40 -8.08 -3.51
C LEU A 108 6.20 -7.33 -4.11
N LEU A 109 5.05 -7.36 -3.44
CA LEU A 109 3.85 -6.65 -3.88
C LEU A 109 4.03 -5.14 -3.82
N SER A 110 4.69 -4.64 -2.76
CA SER A 110 4.98 -3.21 -2.60
C SER A 110 5.94 -2.67 -3.65
N ILE A 111 6.77 -3.53 -4.24
CA ILE A 111 7.65 -3.20 -5.37
C ILE A 111 6.87 -3.30 -6.71
N LEU A 112 6.04 -4.33 -6.85
CA LEU A 112 5.30 -4.59 -8.09
C LEU A 112 4.33 -3.46 -8.43
N LEU A 113 3.58 -2.97 -7.45
CA LEU A 113 2.53 -1.98 -7.68
C LEU A 113 3.07 -0.66 -8.26
N PRO A 114 4.14 -0.03 -7.72
CA PRO A 114 4.74 1.15 -8.35
C PRO A 114 5.30 0.87 -9.76
N ILE A 115 5.83 -0.33 -10.02
CA ILE A 115 6.30 -0.71 -11.36
C ILE A 115 5.13 -0.68 -12.36
N LEU A 116 3.99 -1.28 -11.99
CA LEU A 116 2.81 -1.28 -12.83
C LEU A 116 2.30 0.15 -13.08
N MET A 117 2.24 0.97 -12.04
CA MET A 117 1.83 2.37 -12.16
C MET A 117 2.78 3.16 -13.06
N TRP A 118 4.08 2.93 -12.95
CA TRP A 118 5.11 3.57 -13.77
C TRP A 118 4.98 3.19 -15.25
N ILE A 119 4.80 1.88 -15.55
CA ILE A 119 4.57 1.38 -16.92
C ILE A 119 3.31 2.01 -17.51
N LEU A 120 2.20 2.04 -16.78
CA LEU A 120 0.95 2.61 -17.27
C LEU A 120 1.01 4.13 -17.46
N SER A 121 1.77 4.85 -16.61
CA SER A 121 2.06 6.26 -16.83
C SER A 121 2.85 6.49 -18.13
N GLY A 122 3.79 5.59 -18.45
CA GLY A 122 4.49 5.60 -19.74
C GLY A 122 3.56 5.35 -20.92
N VAL A 123 2.65 4.40 -20.80
CA VAL A 123 1.62 4.13 -21.83
C VAL A 123 0.71 5.36 -22.02
N GLN A 124 0.25 5.96 -20.93
CA GLN A 124 -0.54 7.21 -20.97
C GLN A 124 0.24 8.32 -21.69
N TYR A 125 1.51 8.51 -21.36
CA TYR A 125 2.37 9.51 -21.99
C TYR A 125 2.46 9.33 -23.52
N LEU A 126 2.57 8.10 -24.00
CA LEU A 126 2.60 7.78 -25.44
C LEU A 126 1.25 8.06 -26.11
N ILE A 127 0.15 7.64 -25.49
CA ILE A 127 -1.21 7.84 -26.03
C ILE A 127 -1.54 9.33 -26.17
N LEU A 128 -1.27 10.12 -25.12
CA LEU A 128 -1.51 11.57 -25.14
C LEU A 128 -0.64 12.27 -26.20
N GLY A 129 0.58 11.79 -26.40
CA GLY A 129 1.47 12.27 -27.46
C GLY A 129 0.92 12.03 -28.85
N TRP A 130 0.35 10.86 -29.12
CA TRP A 130 -0.30 10.54 -30.39
C TRP A 130 -1.58 11.31 -30.62
N ALA A 131 -2.35 11.55 -29.56
CA ALA A 131 -3.60 12.31 -29.63
C ALA A 131 -3.41 13.83 -29.78
N GLY A 132 -2.17 14.34 -29.72
CA GLY A 132 -1.89 15.77 -29.79
C GLY A 132 -2.40 16.57 -28.58
N ILE A 133 -2.71 15.88 -27.46
CA ILE A 133 -3.18 16.52 -26.24
C ILE A 133 -1.98 17.13 -25.51
N PRO A 134 -2.08 18.41 -25.07
CA PRO A 134 -0.98 19.06 -24.36
C PRO A 134 -0.62 18.29 -23.10
N ARG A 135 0.68 18.04 -22.93
CA ARG A 135 1.21 17.28 -21.81
C ARG A 135 1.47 18.24 -20.65
N GLN A 136 1.02 17.88 -19.47
CA GLN A 136 1.43 18.57 -18.25
C GLN A 136 2.86 18.17 -17.86
N GLU A 137 3.50 18.99 -17.04
CA GLU A 137 4.81 18.66 -16.50
C GLU A 137 4.78 17.32 -15.75
N SER A 138 5.72 16.44 -16.10
CA SER A 138 5.79 15.07 -15.56
C SER A 138 6.47 15.04 -14.19
N VAL A 139 5.97 15.83 -13.24
CA VAL A 139 6.50 15.90 -11.88
C VAL A 139 5.62 15.09 -10.93
N VAL A 140 6.24 14.20 -10.16
CA VAL A 140 5.60 13.37 -9.14
C VAL A 140 6.32 13.58 -7.83
N ILE A 141 5.63 14.14 -6.84
CA ILE A 141 6.20 14.46 -5.51
C ILE A 141 7.50 15.31 -5.64
N GLY A 142 7.51 16.30 -6.55
CA GLY A 142 8.68 17.16 -6.76
C GLY A 142 9.83 16.53 -7.56
N TYR A 143 9.66 15.32 -8.10
CA TYR A 143 10.66 14.64 -8.91
C TYR A 143 10.13 14.35 -10.32
N GLU A 144 11.03 14.23 -11.28
CA GLU A 144 10.64 13.76 -12.62
C GLU A 144 9.99 12.36 -12.54
N MET A 145 8.89 12.17 -13.25
CA MET A 145 8.08 10.95 -13.21
C MET A 145 8.90 9.67 -13.53
N PHE A 146 9.86 9.78 -14.44
CA PHE A 146 10.71 8.64 -14.86
C PHE A 146 12.00 8.51 -14.05
N SER A 147 12.16 9.24 -12.94
CA SER A 147 13.27 9.07 -12.03
C SER A 147 13.03 7.90 -11.06
N LEU A 148 14.09 7.40 -10.42
CA LEU A 148 14.01 6.33 -9.43
C LEU A 148 13.35 6.78 -8.12
N MET A 149 13.34 8.08 -7.83
CA MET A 149 12.87 8.60 -6.54
C MET A 149 11.38 8.34 -6.29
N PRO A 150 10.43 8.70 -7.17
CA PRO A 150 9.03 8.38 -6.98
C PRO A 150 8.79 6.88 -6.78
N PHE A 151 9.49 6.04 -7.50
CA PHE A 151 9.40 4.59 -7.37
C PHE A 151 9.77 4.11 -5.95
N ILE A 152 10.89 4.57 -5.39
CA ILE A 152 11.34 4.20 -4.05
C ILE A 152 10.35 4.74 -3.00
N ILE A 153 9.92 5.98 -3.15
CA ILE A 153 8.96 6.64 -2.24
C ILE A 153 7.65 5.85 -2.19
N PHE A 154 7.08 5.49 -3.33
CA PHE A 154 5.82 4.75 -3.40
C PHE A 154 5.97 3.34 -2.85
N THR A 155 7.09 2.67 -3.14
CA THR A 155 7.38 1.34 -2.57
C THR A 155 7.35 1.38 -1.04
N LEU A 156 8.00 2.37 -0.42
CA LEU A 156 8.03 2.52 1.03
C LEU A 156 6.65 2.85 1.61
N GLN A 157 5.92 3.76 0.98
CA GLN A 157 4.57 4.12 1.42
C GLN A 157 3.63 2.91 1.34
N PHE A 158 3.59 2.21 0.20
CA PHE A 158 2.74 1.03 0.02
C PHE A 158 3.07 -0.09 0.99
N LEU A 159 4.36 -0.31 1.28
CA LEU A 159 4.81 -1.27 2.29
C LEU A 159 4.22 -0.95 3.66
N VAL A 160 4.32 0.30 4.12
CA VAL A 160 3.82 0.72 5.44
C VAL A 160 2.29 0.62 5.50
N TYR A 161 1.57 1.04 4.46
CA TYR A 161 0.10 0.93 4.38
C TYR A 161 -0.37 -0.53 4.46
N TYR A 162 0.28 -1.42 3.72
CA TYR A 162 -0.03 -2.85 3.80
C TYR A 162 0.22 -3.41 5.20
N LEU A 163 1.39 -3.12 5.77
CA LEU A 163 1.76 -3.61 7.11
C LEU A 163 0.80 -3.09 8.19
N ALA A 164 0.34 -1.85 8.10
CA ALA A 164 -0.66 -1.29 9.01
C ALA A 164 -1.98 -2.08 8.93
N GLY A 165 -2.50 -2.32 7.73
CA GLY A 165 -3.70 -3.13 7.50
C GLY A 165 -3.55 -4.55 8.02
N TRP A 166 -2.42 -5.19 7.74
CA TRP A 166 -2.11 -6.52 8.21
C TRP A 166 -2.03 -6.59 9.75
N MET A 167 -1.43 -5.60 10.41
CA MET A 167 -1.37 -5.51 11.87
C MET A 167 -2.78 -5.43 12.49
N VAL A 168 -3.65 -4.59 11.95
CA VAL A 168 -5.02 -4.45 12.43
C VAL A 168 -5.75 -5.79 12.36
N SER A 169 -5.73 -6.45 11.20
CA SER A 169 -6.41 -7.73 10.99
C SER A 169 -5.88 -8.83 11.92
N MET A 170 -4.55 -8.93 12.08
CA MET A 170 -3.91 -9.90 13.00
C MET A 170 -4.30 -9.65 14.46
N SER A 171 -4.45 -8.38 14.86
CA SER A 171 -4.86 -8.01 16.21
C SER A 171 -6.29 -8.47 16.49
N PHE A 172 -7.21 -8.28 15.55
CA PHE A 172 -8.58 -8.81 15.67
C PHE A 172 -8.59 -10.33 15.78
N TYR A 173 -7.77 -11.01 15.02
CA TYR A 173 -7.69 -12.47 15.08
C TYR A 173 -7.17 -12.98 16.41
N ARG A 174 -6.15 -12.32 16.99
CA ARG A 174 -5.52 -12.74 18.24
C ARG A 174 -6.28 -12.33 19.48
N PHE A 175 -6.66 -11.06 19.58
CA PHE A 175 -7.18 -10.45 20.80
C PHE A 175 -8.71 -10.31 20.80
N GLY A 176 -9.37 -10.70 19.68
CA GLY A 176 -10.81 -10.54 19.51
C GLY A 176 -11.19 -9.09 19.25
N PHE A 177 -12.48 -8.78 19.41
CA PHE A 177 -13.04 -7.49 19.02
C PHE A 177 -12.41 -6.30 19.76
N PHE A 178 -12.35 -6.34 21.10
CA PHE A 178 -11.82 -5.22 21.89
C PHE A 178 -10.32 -4.95 21.65
N GLY A 179 -9.51 -6.01 21.62
CA GLY A 179 -8.09 -5.85 21.34
C GLY A 179 -7.78 -5.45 19.89
N GLY A 180 -8.61 -5.90 18.94
CA GLY A 180 -8.57 -5.45 17.56
C GLY A 180 -8.92 -3.95 17.44
N MET A 181 -9.95 -3.48 18.13
CA MET A 181 -10.31 -2.05 18.14
C MET A 181 -9.17 -1.15 18.63
N LEU A 182 -8.37 -1.59 19.61
CA LEU A 182 -7.22 -0.83 20.09
C LEU A 182 -6.06 -0.76 19.07
N SER A 183 -6.01 -1.71 18.14
CA SER A 183 -4.97 -1.69 17.10
C SER A 183 -5.24 -0.68 15.98
N ILE A 184 -6.51 -0.29 15.78
CA ILE A 184 -6.88 0.69 14.75
C ILE A 184 -6.21 2.05 14.98
N PRO A 185 -6.36 2.70 16.16
CA PRO A 185 -5.68 3.99 16.41
C PRO A 185 -4.16 3.87 16.34
N VAL A 186 -3.57 2.73 16.71
CA VAL A 186 -2.12 2.51 16.56
C VAL A 186 -1.71 2.46 15.07
N GLY A 187 -2.48 1.74 14.25
CA GLY A 187 -2.26 1.71 12.80
C GLY A 187 -2.43 3.08 12.17
N LEU A 188 -3.51 3.79 12.51
CA LEU A 188 -3.76 5.15 12.02
C LEU A 188 -2.67 6.13 12.44
N ALA A 189 -2.20 6.09 13.68
CA ALA A 189 -1.08 6.93 14.13
C ALA A 189 0.18 6.72 13.29
N GLY A 190 0.51 5.47 12.95
CA GLY A 190 1.64 5.16 12.06
C GLY A 190 1.45 5.70 10.64
N LEU A 191 0.22 5.62 10.08
CA LEU A 191 -0.10 6.16 8.76
C LEU A 191 -0.10 7.68 8.74
N ILE A 192 -0.61 8.33 9.78
CA ILE A 192 -0.56 9.79 9.96
C ILE A 192 0.89 10.26 10.02
N LEU A 193 1.74 9.60 10.82
CA LEU A 193 3.16 9.91 10.89
C LEU A 193 3.84 9.77 9.52
N LEU A 194 3.51 8.71 8.78
CA LEU A 194 4.02 8.52 7.43
C LEU A 194 3.62 9.66 6.50
N ASP A 195 2.34 10.03 6.48
CA ASP A 195 1.84 11.10 5.62
C ASP A 195 2.41 12.48 6.01
N MET A 196 2.55 12.77 7.30
CA MET A 196 3.20 14.00 7.78
C MET A 196 4.65 14.12 7.31
N VAL A 197 5.40 13.01 7.37
CA VAL A 197 6.82 12.94 6.97
C VAL A 197 6.99 13.18 5.46
N TRP A 198 5.99 12.81 4.66
CA TRP A 198 5.97 13.04 3.21
C TRP A 198 5.23 14.32 2.79
N GLY A 199 4.94 15.23 3.72
CA GLY A 199 4.25 16.50 3.44
C GLY A 199 2.81 16.32 2.98
N GLY A 200 2.16 15.24 3.39
CA GLY A 200 0.78 14.92 3.03
C GLY A 200 -0.21 15.90 3.68
N ARG A 201 -0.90 16.68 2.83
CA ARG A 201 -1.93 17.64 3.26
C ARG A 201 -3.19 16.97 3.81
N ASP A 202 -3.39 15.68 3.58
CA ASP A 202 -4.60 14.97 4.00
C ASP A 202 -4.60 14.70 5.50
N ALA A 203 -3.46 14.35 6.09
CA ALA A 203 -3.31 14.21 7.53
C ALA A 203 -3.38 15.57 8.25
N GLU A 204 -2.85 16.63 7.63
CA GLU A 204 -2.92 18.00 8.14
C GLU A 204 -4.38 18.47 8.22
N LYS A 205 -5.20 18.28 7.18
CA LYS A 205 -6.61 18.66 7.16
C LYS A 205 -7.46 17.92 8.20
N LEU A 206 -7.17 16.61 8.44
CA LEU A 206 -7.92 15.82 9.41
C LEU A 206 -7.60 16.19 10.87
N LEU A 207 -6.41 16.67 11.14
CA LEU A 207 -5.92 16.93 12.49
C LEU A 207 -5.83 18.40 12.84
N SER A 208 -5.76 19.32 11.84
CA SER A 208 -5.65 20.77 12.08
C SER A 208 -6.80 21.35 12.88
N ASP A 209 -7.99 20.74 12.76
CA ASP A 209 -9.17 21.17 13.52
C ASP A 209 -9.12 20.76 15.00
N TRP A 210 -8.28 19.76 15.33
CA TRP A 210 -8.19 19.17 16.68
C TRP A 210 -6.85 19.39 17.38
N LEU A 211 -5.76 19.51 16.60
CA LEU A 211 -4.40 19.68 17.12
C LEU A 211 -3.63 20.66 16.21
N PRO A 212 -2.92 21.64 16.76
CA PRO A 212 -2.06 22.53 15.99
C PRO A 212 -0.82 21.73 15.55
N ILE A 213 -0.96 20.91 14.51
CA ILE A 213 0.14 20.13 13.95
C ILE A 213 0.71 20.92 12.80
N TYR A 214 1.97 21.31 12.92
CA TYR A 214 2.70 21.97 11.84
C TYR A 214 3.37 20.92 10.96
N PRO A 215 3.33 21.09 9.62
CA PRO A 215 4.05 20.21 8.73
C PRO A 215 5.55 20.25 9.07
N ILE A 216 6.14 19.07 9.26
CA ILE A 216 7.57 18.95 9.52
C ILE A 216 8.24 18.88 8.15
N GLU A 217 8.93 19.94 7.75
CA GLU A 217 9.74 19.94 6.54
C GLU A 217 10.96 19.05 6.73
N LEU A 218 10.82 17.77 6.42
CA LEU A 218 11.92 16.81 6.47
C LEU A 218 12.59 16.71 5.10
N THR A 219 13.89 16.47 5.10
CA THR A 219 14.58 16.11 3.88
C THR A 219 14.10 14.75 3.38
N THR A 220 14.10 14.52 2.06
CA THR A 220 13.68 13.23 1.45
C THR A 220 14.39 12.04 2.10
N THR A 221 15.67 12.19 2.44
CA THR A 221 16.45 11.12 3.10
C THR A 221 15.90 10.78 4.48
N THR A 222 15.56 11.79 5.29
CA THR A 222 14.97 11.56 6.62
C THR A 222 13.57 10.95 6.50
N ALA A 223 12.78 11.36 5.51
CA ALA A 223 11.47 10.77 5.24
C ALA A 223 11.57 9.28 4.86
N MET A 224 12.54 8.91 4.02
CA MET A 224 12.81 7.50 3.69
C MET A 224 13.23 6.69 4.92
N LEU A 225 14.15 7.21 5.73
CA LEU A 225 14.60 6.54 6.95
C LEU A 225 13.45 6.34 7.94
N THR A 226 12.61 7.35 8.14
CA THR A 226 11.42 7.25 9.00
C THR A 226 10.44 6.20 8.48
N SER A 227 10.22 6.13 7.17
CA SER A 227 9.37 5.11 6.55
C SER A 227 9.92 3.69 6.76
N LEU A 228 11.23 3.50 6.65
CA LEU A 228 11.90 2.21 6.94
C LEU A 228 11.78 1.83 8.42
N VAL A 229 11.96 2.79 9.32
CA VAL A 229 11.78 2.55 10.77
C VAL A 229 10.34 2.17 11.08
N LEU A 230 9.35 2.86 10.51
CA LEU A 230 7.93 2.51 10.67
C LEU A 230 7.64 1.09 10.14
N ALA A 231 8.14 0.74 8.96
CA ALA A 231 8.01 -0.60 8.42
C ALA A 231 8.62 -1.65 9.35
N ALA A 232 9.82 -1.41 9.88
CA ALA A 232 10.48 -2.31 10.83
C ALA A 232 9.67 -2.46 12.13
N VAL A 233 9.13 -1.36 12.68
CA VAL A 233 8.25 -1.37 13.86
C VAL A 233 7.00 -2.22 13.60
N PHE A 234 6.32 -2.02 12.47
CA PHE A 234 5.15 -2.83 12.13
C PHE A 234 5.50 -4.31 11.96
N ILE A 235 6.63 -4.66 11.34
CA ILE A 235 7.09 -6.05 11.22
C ILE A 235 7.37 -6.66 12.60
N LEU A 236 7.99 -5.91 13.51
CA LEU A 236 8.23 -6.35 14.89
C LEU A 236 6.91 -6.57 15.66
N LEU A 237 5.97 -5.62 15.57
CA LEU A 237 4.64 -5.76 16.16
C LEU A 237 3.92 -7.00 15.62
N HIS A 238 3.99 -7.22 14.32
CA HIS A 238 3.48 -8.43 13.67
C HIS A 238 4.10 -9.69 14.24
N ARG A 239 5.41 -9.71 14.41
CA ARG A 239 6.12 -10.86 15.00
C ARG A 239 5.64 -11.14 16.43
N LEU A 240 5.48 -10.10 17.23
CA LEU A 240 4.97 -10.21 18.61
C LEU A 240 3.51 -10.72 18.65
N ILE A 241 2.67 -10.21 17.75
CA ILE A 241 1.28 -10.63 17.64
C ILE A 241 1.22 -12.09 17.17
N SER A 242 1.97 -12.50 16.15
CA SER A 242 1.89 -13.82 15.54
C SER A 242 2.45 -14.94 16.43
N ARG A 243 3.39 -14.64 17.32
CA ARG A 243 4.09 -15.64 18.15
C ARG A 243 3.15 -16.46 19.02
N ASN A 244 2.12 -15.87 19.57
CA ASN A 244 1.22 -16.46 20.58
C ASN A 244 -0.24 -16.60 20.11
N ILE A 245 -0.49 -16.70 18.83
CA ILE A 245 -1.85 -16.88 18.31
C ILE A 245 -2.34 -18.28 18.68
N VAL A 246 -3.45 -18.36 19.43
CA VAL A 246 -4.17 -19.61 19.70
C VAL A 246 -5.14 -19.85 18.55
N ILE A 247 -4.95 -20.94 17.82
CA ILE A 247 -5.82 -21.30 16.71
C ILE A 247 -7.04 -22.01 17.28
N LYS A 248 -8.19 -21.37 17.21
CA LYS A 248 -9.46 -22.02 17.49
C LYS A 248 -9.88 -22.85 16.28
N ILE A 249 -9.51 -24.12 16.28
CA ILE A 249 -10.03 -25.10 15.33
C ILE A 249 -11.46 -25.40 15.79
N LYS A 250 -12.45 -24.88 15.06
CA LYS A 250 -13.84 -25.32 15.12
C LYS A 250 -14.11 -26.25 13.98
#